data_da92f3ceaf039970b502a69db9fe0c59
#
_entry.id   da92f3ceaf039970b502a69db9fe0c59
#
_cell.length_a   1.000
_cell.length_b   1.000
_cell.length_c   1.000
_cell.angle_alpha   90.00
_cell.angle_beta   90.00
_cell.angle_gamma   90.00
#
_symmetry.space_group_name_H-M   'P 1'
#
loop_
_entity.id
_entity.type
_entity.pdbx_description
1 polymer ?
#
loop_
_entity_poly.entity_id
_entity_poly.type
_entity_poly.pdbx_seq_one_letter_code
_entity_poly.pdbx_strand_id
1 'polypeptide(L)'
;MAHAAALMNRGGGSLVGSVITRDGDVAVRMVAESAAWHGRLYFNNRDSMGEATGHGSPLPHMVHGGPGRAGGGEELGGIRGVMHYMQRTAIQGSPDILTAISGVWVKGAKEVTGPVHPFQRTFNEIAIGETIHVGPRVVSLEDIEHFAHFTGDTFYAHMDEAAAQANPFFPGRVAHGYLLLSFAAGLFVEPNPGPVLANTGLNGLSFQKPVSPGDSLKVRLTARRKTQRTDDYGEVRWHVTAYNQDDEQVAEYELLTMVSYER
;
A
#
# COMPACT_ATOMS: atom_id res chain seq x y z
N MET A 1 -14.49 17.31 33.18
CA MET A 1 -14.57 16.42 31.99
C MET A 1 -15.27 15.10 32.36
N ALA A 2 -14.75 14.28 33.27
CA ALA A 2 -15.36 13.00 33.65
C ALA A 2 -16.87 13.08 34.01
N HIS A 3 -17.28 14.13 34.69
CA HIS A 3 -18.70 14.35 34.99
C HIS A 3 -19.54 14.60 33.72
N ALA A 4 -19.03 15.35 32.75
CA ALA A 4 -19.73 15.60 31.49
C ALA A 4 -19.86 14.30 30.64
N ALA A 5 -18.81 13.51 30.58
CA ALA A 5 -18.85 12.20 29.92
C ALA A 5 -19.81 11.25 30.63
N ALA A 6 -19.78 11.20 31.96
CA ALA A 6 -20.72 10.38 32.73
C ALA A 6 -22.19 10.79 32.50
N LEU A 7 -22.47 12.07 32.38
CA LEU A 7 -23.82 12.56 32.04
C LEU A 7 -24.21 12.17 30.60
N MET A 8 -23.31 12.33 29.67
CA MET A 8 -23.52 11.94 28.26
C MET A 8 -23.85 10.45 28.14
N ASN A 9 -23.19 9.60 28.93
CA ASN A 9 -23.35 8.14 28.91
C ASN A 9 -24.56 7.62 29.70
N ARG A 10 -25.20 8.46 30.54
CA ARG A 10 -26.26 8.06 31.45
C ARG A 10 -27.47 7.44 30.79
N GLY A 11 -27.77 7.82 29.55
CA GLY A 11 -28.86 7.27 28.76
C GLY A 11 -28.56 5.90 28.10
N GLY A 12 -27.41 5.28 28.39
CA GLY A 12 -26.97 4.07 27.75
C GLY A 12 -26.39 4.29 26.32
N GLY A 13 -26.09 5.54 25.98
CA GLY A 13 -25.53 5.94 24.71
C GLY A 13 -26.56 6.29 23.63
N SER A 14 -26.08 6.57 22.44
CA SER A 14 -26.87 6.98 21.28
C SER A 14 -26.17 6.67 19.97
N LEU A 15 -26.90 6.80 18.86
CA LEU A 15 -26.29 6.68 17.53
C LEU A 15 -25.20 7.73 17.32
N VAL A 16 -25.42 8.98 17.75
CA VAL A 16 -24.43 10.05 17.64
C VAL A 16 -24.36 10.82 18.96
N GLY A 17 -23.16 10.97 19.50
CA GLY A 17 -22.85 11.92 20.57
C GLY A 17 -22.05 13.09 20.00
N SER A 18 -22.37 14.31 20.43
CA SER A 18 -21.70 15.53 19.94
C SER A 18 -20.85 16.20 20.98
N VAL A 19 -19.65 16.61 20.59
CA VAL A 19 -18.70 17.34 21.41
C VAL A 19 -18.25 18.59 20.65
N ILE A 20 -18.45 19.76 21.25
CA ILE A 20 -18.00 21.03 20.67
C ILE A 20 -16.76 21.46 21.44
N THR A 21 -15.61 21.39 20.82
CA THR A 21 -14.34 21.76 21.43
C THR A 21 -13.27 22.09 20.39
N ARG A 22 -12.32 22.95 20.76
CA ARG A 22 -11.06 23.20 20.03
C ARG A 22 -9.86 22.59 20.76
N ASP A 23 -10.09 22.06 21.95
CA ASP A 23 -9.06 21.50 22.80
C ASP A 23 -8.89 20.00 22.49
N GLY A 24 -7.71 19.62 21.99
CA GLY A 24 -7.38 18.24 21.63
C GLY A 24 -7.37 17.31 22.85
N ASP A 25 -6.93 17.77 24.03
CA ASP A 25 -6.91 16.96 25.26
C ASP A 25 -8.33 16.67 25.74
N VAL A 26 -9.22 17.64 25.58
CA VAL A 26 -10.65 17.44 25.80
C VAL A 26 -11.22 16.41 24.87
N ALA A 27 -10.88 16.48 23.58
CA ALA A 27 -11.36 15.51 22.58
C ALA A 27 -10.86 14.08 22.89
N VAL A 28 -9.58 13.91 23.18
CA VAL A 28 -8.98 12.61 23.55
C VAL A 28 -9.67 12.00 24.77
N ARG A 29 -9.89 12.80 25.83
CA ARG A 29 -10.59 12.31 27.04
C ARG A 29 -12.04 11.94 26.75
N MET A 30 -12.76 12.74 25.96
CA MET A 30 -14.15 12.41 25.60
C MET A 30 -14.25 11.13 24.78
N VAL A 31 -13.31 10.88 23.87
CA VAL A 31 -13.22 9.58 23.16
C VAL A 31 -13.01 8.44 24.15
N ALA A 32 -12.01 8.54 25.03
CA ALA A 32 -11.69 7.48 25.99
C ALA A 32 -12.87 7.14 26.93
N GLU A 33 -13.64 8.15 27.36
CA GLU A 33 -14.71 7.97 28.33
C GLU A 33 -16.08 7.68 27.72
N SER A 34 -16.31 8.01 26.43
CA SER A 34 -17.65 7.96 25.82
C SER A 34 -17.75 7.08 24.57
N ALA A 35 -16.64 6.70 23.93
CA ALA A 35 -16.69 5.92 22.66
C ALA A 35 -17.40 4.56 22.81
N ALA A 36 -17.29 3.93 23.98
CA ALA A 36 -17.98 2.67 24.26
C ALA A 36 -19.52 2.76 24.34
N TRP A 37 -20.07 3.96 24.32
CA TRP A 37 -21.51 4.22 24.49
C TRP A 37 -22.21 4.76 23.24
N HIS A 38 -21.45 5.30 22.28
CA HIS A 38 -22.01 5.99 21.12
C HIS A 38 -21.50 5.37 19.81
N GLY A 39 -22.36 5.20 18.84
CA GLY A 39 -22.00 4.69 17.53
C GLY A 39 -21.03 5.63 16.81
N ARG A 40 -21.28 6.93 16.93
CA ARG A 40 -20.42 7.97 16.37
C ARG A 40 -20.22 9.09 17.40
N LEU A 41 -18.97 9.55 17.55
CA LEU A 41 -18.68 10.80 18.24
C LEU A 41 -18.40 11.89 17.20
N TYR A 42 -19.22 12.92 17.19
CA TYR A 42 -19.13 14.04 16.28
C TYR A 42 -18.46 15.23 16.99
N PHE A 43 -17.21 15.51 16.61
CA PHE A 43 -16.48 16.68 17.09
C PHE A 43 -16.66 17.84 16.14
N ASN A 44 -17.03 19.00 16.67
CA ASN A 44 -17.21 20.20 15.89
C ASN A 44 -16.62 21.44 16.57
N ASN A 45 -16.13 22.36 15.75
CA ASN A 45 -15.64 23.67 16.17
C ASN A 45 -15.69 24.64 14.97
N ARG A 46 -15.20 25.86 15.15
CA ARG A 46 -15.22 26.87 14.08
C ARG A 46 -14.40 26.47 12.86
N ASP A 47 -13.34 25.69 13.04
CA ASP A 47 -12.42 25.33 11.97
C ASP A 47 -13.01 24.27 11.04
N SER A 48 -13.99 23.49 11.51
CA SER A 48 -14.67 22.43 10.75
C SER A 48 -16.11 22.72 10.37
N MET A 49 -16.70 23.83 10.87
CA MET A 49 -18.13 24.13 10.68
C MET A 49 -18.56 24.24 9.21
N GLY A 50 -17.72 24.81 8.35
CA GLY A 50 -18.04 25.02 6.94
C GLY A 50 -18.06 23.73 6.12
N GLU A 51 -17.37 22.70 6.56
CA GLU A 51 -17.20 21.43 5.85
C GLU A 51 -17.92 20.25 6.52
N ALA A 52 -18.48 20.49 7.73
CA ALA A 52 -19.13 19.44 8.49
C ALA A 52 -20.47 19.02 7.88
N THR A 53 -20.67 17.72 7.71
CA THR A 53 -21.95 17.15 7.24
C THR A 53 -23.02 17.11 8.31
N GLY A 54 -22.66 17.41 9.58
CA GLY A 54 -23.57 17.39 10.71
C GLY A 54 -23.92 15.99 11.20
N HIS A 55 -24.91 15.92 12.08
CA HIS A 55 -25.33 14.66 12.72
C HIS A 55 -26.07 13.73 11.77
N GLY A 56 -26.91 14.26 10.92
CA GLY A 56 -27.84 13.51 10.11
C GLY A 56 -27.26 12.93 8.80
N SER A 57 -26.02 13.26 8.48
CA SER A 57 -25.39 12.85 7.21
C SER A 57 -24.06 12.15 7.46
N PRO A 58 -24.05 10.89 7.96
CA PRO A 58 -22.84 10.11 8.10
C PRO A 58 -22.24 9.79 6.73
N LEU A 59 -20.92 9.82 6.64
CA LEU A 59 -20.23 9.39 5.44
C LEU A 59 -20.21 7.85 5.35
N PRO A 60 -20.24 7.25 4.15
CA PRO A 60 -20.32 5.80 3.96
C PRO A 60 -19.19 4.98 4.62
N HIS A 61 -18.06 5.61 4.92
CA HIS A 61 -16.93 4.97 5.59
C HIS A 61 -16.99 5.06 7.13
N MET A 62 -17.97 5.74 7.68
CA MET A 62 -18.15 5.88 9.14
C MET A 62 -18.91 4.69 9.70
N VAL A 63 -18.20 3.61 9.93
CA VAL A 63 -18.73 2.33 10.43
C VAL A 63 -18.49 2.20 11.93
N HIS A 64 -19.47 1.70 12.67
CA HIS A 64 -19.36 1.41 14.09
C HIS A 64 -19.92 0.02 14.45
N GLY A 65 -19.54 -0.50 15.61
CA GLY A 65 -19.95 -1.82 16.08
C GLY A 65 -21.27 -1.86 16.87
N GLY A 66 -22.06 -0.78 16.85
CA GLY A 66 -23.32 -0.69 17.60
C GLY A 66 -23.17 -0.53 19.11
N PRO A 67 -22.20 0.29 19.64
CA PRO A 67 -21.99 0.41 21.08
C PRO A 67 -23.18 1.09 21.77
N GLY A 68 -23.43 0.69 23.00
CA GLY A 68 -24.54 1.23 23.80
C GLY A 68 -25.89 1.02 23.09
N ARG A 69 -26.65 2.09 22.90
CA ARG A 69 -27.94 2.11 22.23
C ARG A 69 -27.87 2.49 20.74
N ALA A 70 -26.68 2.53 20.16
CA ALA A 70 -26.49 2.94 18.77
C ALA A 70 -27.20 2.03 17.75
N GLY A 71 -27.35 0.75 18.06
CA GLY A 71 -27.94 -0.23 17.13
C GLY A 71 -26.91 -0.72 16.11
N GLY A 72 -27.36 -1.38 15.04
CA GLY A 72 -26.57 -2.10 14.04
C GLY A 72 -25.35 -1.35 13.47
N GLY A 73 -24.44 -2.08 12.86
CA GLY A 73 -23.07 -1.66 12.63
C GLY A 73 -22.82 -0.75 11.43
N GLU A 74 -23.35 -1.03 10.25
CA GLU A 74 -23.03 -0.28 9.04
C GLU A 74 -24.00 0.88 8.84
N GLU A 75 -23.47 2.07 8.65
CA GLU A 75 -24.28 3.23 8.32
C GLU A 75 -24.91 3.07 6.91
N LEU A 76 -26.15 3.46 6.79
CA LEU A 76 -26.92 3.35 5.54
C LEU A 76 -26.46 4.39 4.54
N GLY A 77 -25.59 4.02 3.63
CA GLY A 77 -25.14 4.88 2.55
C GLY A 77 -24.05 4.23 1.71
N GLY A 78 -24.13 4.43 0.40
CA GLY A 78 -23.15 3.92 -0.54
C GLY A 78 -23.01 2.41 -0.57
N ILE A 79 -21.92 1.94 -1.13
CA ILE A 79 -21.66 0.52 -1.39
C ILE A 79 -21.60 -0.33 -0.11
N ARG A 80 -21.17 0.23 1.02
CA ARG A 80 -21.09 -0.51 2.29
C ARG A 80 -22.45 -0.94 2.81
N GLY A 81 -23.45 -0.07 2.73
CA GLY A 81 -24.82 -0.40 3.07
C GLY A 81 -25.38 -1.54 2.19
N VAL A 82 -25.09 -1.49 0.89
CA VAL A 82 -25.45 -2.57 -0.06
C VAL A 82 -24.75 -3.89 0.31
N MET A 83 -23.45 -3.82 0.58
CA MET A 83 -22.65 -5.00 0.94
C MET A 83 -23.12 -5.69 2.23
N HIS A 84 -23.74 -4.97 3.14
CA HIS A 84 -24.30 -5.54 4.37
C HIS A 84 -25.39 -6.59 4.09
N TYR A 85 -26.16 -6.41 3.03
CA TYR A 85 -27.22 -7.33 2.61
C TYR A 85 -26.76 -8.41 1.64
N MET A 86 -25.51 -8.36 1.19
CA MET A 86 -24.96 -9.38 0.29
C MET A 86 -24.45 -10.59 1.07
N GLN A 87 -24.68 -11.77 0.52
CA GLN A 87 -24.06 -12.97 1.05
C GLN A 87 -22.56 -12.99 0.79
N ARG A 88 -21.81 -13.49 1.74
CA ARG A 88 -20.35 -13.62 1.67
C ARG A 88 -20.00 -15.09 1.82
N THR A 89 -19.21 -15.59 0.86
CA THR A 89 -18.68 -16.95 0.92
C THR A 89 -17.17 -16.87 1.03
N ALA A 90 -16.59 -17.49 2.04
CA ALA A 90 -15.15 -17.66 2.15
C ALA A 90 -14.70 -18.77 1.20
N ILE A 91 -13.66 -18.51 0.41
CA ILE A 91 -13.06 -19.48 -0.50
C ILE A 91 -11.65 -19.78 -0.03
N GLN A 92 -11.33 -21.07 0.08
CA GLN A 92 -10.00 -21.55 0.44
C GLN A 92 -9.50 -22.52 -0.63
N GLY A 93 -8.23 -22.42 -1.00
CA GLY A 93 -7.62 -23.29 -2.04
C GLY A 93 -6.13 -23.06 -2.16
N SER A 94 -5.48 -23.78 -3.09
CA SER A 94 -4.10 -23.53 -3.45
C SER A 94 -3.95 -22.16 -4.14
N PRO A 95 -2.73 -21.57 -4.17
CA PRO A 95 -2.49 -20.30 -4.87
C PRO A 95 -2.96 -20.28 -6.32
N ASP A 96 -2.77 -21.39 -7.05
CA ASP A 96 -3.22 -21.52 -8.46
C ASP A 96 -4.76 -21.45 -8.58
N ILE A 97 -5.48 -22.15 -7.71
CA ILE A 97 -6.94 -22.15 -7.69
C ILE A 97 -7.46 -20.76 -7.30
N LEU A 98 -6.88 -20.15 -6.28
CA LEU A 98 -7.26 -18.80 -5.85
C LEU A 98 -6.98 -17.76 -6.93
N THR A 99 -5.85 -17.88 -7.65
CA THR A 99 -5.53 -17.05 -8.81
C THR A 99 -6.57 -17.21 -9.91
N ALA A 100 -6.93 -18.43 -10.25
CA ALA A 100 -7.93 -18.71 -11.29
C ALA A 100 -9.33 -18.14 -10.94
N ILE A 101 -9.76 -18.28 -9.69
CA ILE A 101 -11.06 -17.79 -9.23
C ILE A 101 -11.10 -16.26 -9.14
N SER A 102 -10.04 -15.63 -8.61
CA SER A 102 -10.04 -14.19 -8.34
C SER A 102 -9.60 -13.34 -9.53
N GLY A 103 -8.89 -13.91 -10.51
CA GLY A 103 -8.20 -13.16 -11.56
C GLY A 103 -7.04 -12.30 -11.04
N VAL A 104 -6.55 -12.57 -9.82
CA VAL A 104 -5.43 -11.89 -9.19
C VAL A 104 -4.36 -12.94 -8.85
N TRP A 105 -3.12 -12.74 -9.32
CA TRP A 105 -2.05 -13.66 -8.97
C TRP A 105 -1.80 -13.67 -7.45
N VAL A 106 -1.82 -14.85 -6.89
CA VAL A 106 -1.59 -15.12 -5.46
C VAL A 106 -0.16 -15.63 -5.30
N LYS A 107 0.60 -15.07 -4.38
CA LYS A 107 2.00 -15.46 -4.10
C LYS A 107 2.10 -16.98 -3.89
N GLY A 108 2.96 -17.63 -4.67
CA GLY A 108 3.11 -19.09 -4.72
C GLY A 108 2.31 -19.77 -5.84
N ALA A 109 1.48 -19.05 -6.59
CA ALA A 109 0.90 -19.58 -7.82
C ALA A 109 1.96 -19.68 -8.93
N LYS A 110 1.69 -20.53 -9.92
CA LYS A 110 2.58 -20.74 -11.05
C LYS A 110 2.91 -19.43 -11.76
N GLU A 111 4.16 -19.31 -12.13
CA GLU A 111 4.66 -18.24 -13.00
C GLU A 111 4.44 -18.65 -14.46
N VAL A 112 4.08 -17.68 -15.29
CA VAL A 112 3.92 -17.84 -16.73
C VAL A 112 5.05 -17.08 -17.41
N THR A 113 5.80 -17.74 -18.27
CA THR A 113 6.83 -17.09 -19.08
C THR A 113 6.26 -16.81 -20.47
N GLY A 114 6.26 -15.55 -20.86
CA GLY A 114 5.85 -15.12 -22.20
C GLY A 114 6.98 -15.22 -23.22
N PRO A 115 6.66 -15.20 -24.53
CA PRO A 115 7.65 -15.29 -25.61
C PRO A 115 8.45 -13.99 -25.81
N VAL A 116 7.93 -12.86 -25.32
CA VAL A 116 8.55 -11.54 -25.41
C VAL A 116 8.44 -10.85 -24.07
N HIS A 117 9.22 -9.79 -23.87
CA HIS A 117 9.18 -8.99 -22.65
C HIS A 117 7.75 -8.48 -22.39
N PRO A 118 7.20 -8.59 -21.16
CA PRO A 118 5.81 -8.23 -20.89
C PRO A 118 5.51 -6.74 -21.15
N PHE A 119 6.49 -5.86 -21.09
CA PHE A 119 6.32 -4.44 -21.44
C PHE A 119 6.18 -4.18 -22.95
N GLN A 120 6.44 -5.17 -23.79
CA GLN A 120 6.16 -5.12 -25.24
C GLN A 120 4.77 -5.70 -25.59
N ARG A 121 3.99 -6.11 -24.59
CA ARG A 121 2.66 -6.69 -24.77
C ARG A 121 1.58 -5.68 -24.42
N THR A 122 0.52 -5.68 -25.21
CA THR A 122 -0.67 -4.86 -24.92
C THR A 122 -1.37 -5.34 -23.64
N PHE A 123 -2.22 -4.50 -23.10
CA PHE A 123 -3.00 -4.87 -21.90
C PHE A 123 -3.73 -6.21 -22.06
N ASN A 124 -4.30 -6.48 -23.24
CA ASN A 124 -5.03 -7.72 -23.49
C ASN A 124 -4.10 -8.95 -23.58
N GLU A 125 -2.90 -8.77 -24.11
CA GLU A 125 -1.92 -9.85 -24.31
C GLU A 125 -1.22 -10.28 -23.01
N ILE A 126 -1.07 -9.38 -22.02
CA ILE A 126 -0.45 -9.70 -20.72
C ILE A 126 -1.31 -10.72 -19.98
N ALA A 127 -0.73 -11.84 -19.57
CA ALA A 127 -1.38 -12.85 -18.75
C ALA A 127 -1.15 -12.58 -17.25
N ILE A 128 -2.16 -12.89 -16.41
CA ILE A 128 -1.98 -12.91 -14.96
C ILE A 128 -0.98 -14.02 -14.60
N GLY A 129 0.01 -13.68 -13.75
CA GLY A 129 1.13 -14.57 -13.41
C GLY A 129 2.29 -14.51 -14.39
N GLU A 130 2.20 -13.72 -15.47
CA GLU A 130 3.33 -13.52 -16.37
C GLU A 130 4.50 -12.88 -15.62
N THR A 131 5.65 -13.56 -15.67
CA THR A 131 6.80 -13.26 -14.82
C THR A 131 8.08 -13.18 -15.62
N ILE A 132 8.91 -12.21 -15.26
CA ILE A 132 10.31 -12.14 -15.67
C ILE A 132 11.22 -12.12 -14.44
N HIS A 133 12.40 -12.72 -14.63
CA HIS A 133 13.51 -12.72 -13.69
C HIS A 133 14.67 -11.96 -14.34
N VAL A 134 15.18 -10.93 -13.71
CA VAL A 134 16.21 -10.05 -14.25
C VAL A 134 17.33 -9.80 -13.24
N GLY A 135 18.52 -9.44 -13.76
CA GLY A 135 19.73 -9.27 -12.99
C GLY A 135 20.64 -10.51 -13.10
N PRO A 136 21.71 -10.65 -12.29
CA PRO A 136 22.07 -9.77 -11.17
C PRO A 136 22.71 -8.43 -11.60
N ARG A 137 22.57 -7.41 -10.75
CA ARG A 137 23.34 -6.17 -10.79
C ARG A 137 24.06 -5.98 -9.47
N VAL A 138 25.38 -5.82 -9.49
CA VAL A 138 26.16 -5.49 -8.30
C VAL A 138 25.90 -4.04 -7.90
N VAL A 139 25.69 -3.83 -6.60
CA VAL A 139 25.58 -2.50 -5.98
C VAL A 139 26.95 -2.11 -5.47
N SER A 140 27.64 -1.24 -6.18
CA SER A 140 28.98 -0.81 -5.78
C SER A 140 28.92 0.32 -4.75
N LEU A 141 30.04 0.53 -4.05
CA LEU A 141 30.20 1.69 -3.18
C LEU A 141 30.11 3.00 -3.98
N GLU A 142 30.66 3.01 -5.19
CA GLU A 142 30.59 4.15 -6.11
C GLU A 142 29.14 4.49 -6.50
N ASP A 143 28.29 3.49 -6.74
CA ASP A 143 26.85 3.70 -6.99
C ASP A 143 26.17 4.41 -5.81
N ILE A 144 26.50 4.00 -4.57
CA ILE A 144 25.94 4.58 -3.35
C ILE A 144 26.39 6.03 -3.19
N GLU A 145 27.68 6.30 -3.34
CA GLU A 145 28.24 7.64 -3.25
C GLU A 145 27.73 8.57 -4.36
N HIS A 146 27.67 8.05 -5.59
CA HIS A 146 27.11 8.81 -6.71
C HIS A 146 25.63 9.17 -6.44
N PHE A 147 24.83 8.22 -5.99
CA PHE A 147 23.41 8.45 -5.69
C PHE A 147 23.25 9.47 -4.56
N ALA A 148 24.04 9.36 -3.49
CA ALA A 148 24.02 10.30 -2.38
C ALA A 148 24.31 11.74 -2.86
N HIS A 149 25.35 11.94 -3.66
CA HIS A 149 25.71 13.25 -4.18
C HIS A 149 24.70 13.79 -5.20
N PHE A 150 24.17 12.91 -6.05
CA PHE A 150 23.17 13.27 -7.06
C PHE A 150 21.83 13.70 -6.44
N THR A 151 21.39 13.03 -5.39
CA THR A 151 20.09 13.27 -4.73
C THR A 151 20.18 14.23 -3.56
N GLY A 152 21.36 14.40 -2.96
CA GLY A 152 21.56 15.11 -1.70
C GLY A 152 21.27 14.26 -0.45
N ASP A 153 20.89 12.97 -0.60
CA ASP A 153 20.69 12.05 0.52
C ASP A 153 22.03 11.51 1.04
N THR A 154 22.67 12.33 1.84
CA THR A 154 23.97 12.03 2.48
C THR A 154 23.80 11.50 3.90
N PHE A 155 22.73 10.79 4.19
CA PHE A 155 22.50 10.20 5.50
C PHE A 155 23.66 9.28 5.91
N TYR A 156 24.06 9.33 7.18
CA TYR A 156 25.29 8.67 7.66
C TYR A 156 25.36 7.18 7.32
N ALA A 157 24.24 6.47 7.33
CA ALA A 157 24.21 5.03 7.04
C ALA A 157 24.71 4.68 5.62
N HIS A 158 24.73 5.68 4.71
CA HIS A 158 25.21 5.53 3.35
C HIS A 158 26.65 6.04 3.18
N MET A 159 27.08 6.99 4.02
CA MET A 159 28.31 7.76 3.81
C MET A 159 29.42 7.52 4.84
N ASP A 160 29.08 7.12 6.06
CA ASP A 160 30.04 6.95 7.16
C ASP A 160 30.06 5.50 7.65
N GLU A 161 31.17 4.81 7.39
CA GLU A 161 31.32 3.39 7.74
C GLU A 161 31.28 3.18 9.26
N ALA A 162 31.95 4.03 10.03
CA ALA A 162 32.03 3.87 11.49
C ALA A 162 30.65 4.14 12.14
N ALA A 163 29.97 5.19 11.69
CA ALA A 163 28.65 5.51 12.19
C ALA A 163 27.60 4.45 11.77
N ALA A 164 27.70 3.91 10.56
CA ALA A 164 26.82 2.84 10.10
C ALA A 164 27.01 1.55 10.92
N GLN A 165 28.25 1.15 11.16
CA GLN A 165 28.58 -0.03 12.00
C GLN A 165 28.16 0.14 13.46
N ALA A 166 28.10 1.35 13.97
CA ALA A 166 27.59 1.64 15.31
C ALA A 166 26.06 1.45 15.42
N ASN A 167 25.35 1.40 14.31
CA ASN A 167 23.92 1.15 14.29
C ASN A 167 23.64 -0.36 14.31
N PRO A 168 22.80 -0.86 15.25
CA PRO A 168 22.55 -2.30 15.39
C PRO A 168 21.83 -2.95 14.20
N PHE A 169 21.28 -2.15 13.29
CA PHE A 169 20.53 -2.64 12.11
C PHE A 169 21.39 -2.76 10.85
N PHE A 170 22.63 -2.21 10.84
CA PHE A 170 23.46 -2.17 9.64
C PHE A 170 24.80 -2.88 9.89
N PRO A 171 25.27 -3.71 8.95
CA PRO A 171 26.59 -4.35 9.07
C PRO A 171 27.75 -3.40 8.75
N GLY A 172 27.45 -2.23 8.19
CA GLY A 172 28.34 -1.17 7.71
C GLY A 172 27.53 -0.25 6.84
N ARG A 173 28.17 0.45 5.90
CA ARG A 173 27.45 1.29 4.92
C ARG A 173 26.49 0.45 4.09
N VAL A 174 25.31 1.01 3.83
CA VAL A 174 24.23 0.33 3.11
C VAL A 174 23.71 1.22 1.96
N ALA A 175 23.13 0.58 0.95
CA ALA A 175 22.51 1.27 -0.17
C ALA A 175 21.23 2.00 0.26
N HIS A 176 20.95 3.14 -0.36
CA HIS A 176 19.66 3.83 -0.22
C HIS A 176 18.54 2.95 -0.75
N GLY A 177 17.42 2.90 -0.04
CA GLY A 177 16.24 2.19 -0.52
C GLY A 177 15.79 2.68 -1.91
N TYR A 178 15.84 3.99 -2.16
CA TYR A 178 15.51 4.58 -3.46
C TYR A 178 16.50 4.23 -4.57
N LEU A 179 17.78 4.05 -4.26
CA LEU A 179 18.76 3.51 -5.21
C LEU A 179 18.37 2.09 -5.65
N LEU A 180 17.98 1.24 -4.69
CA LEU A 180 17.53 -0.13 -5.00
C LEU A 180 16.29 -0.14 -5.88
N LEU A 181 15.32 0.75 -5.65
CA LEU A 181 14.15 0.90 -6.53
C LEU A 181 14.55 1.36 -7.93
N SER A 182 15.49 2.31 -8.05
CA SER A 182 15.99 2.79 -9.32
C SER A 182 16.72 1.69 -10.10
N PHE A 183 17.52 0.89 -9.41
CA PHE A 183 18.19 -0.27 -10.01
C PHE A 183 17.21 -1.35 -10.42
N ALA A 184 16.21 -1.64 -9.59
CA ALA A 184 15.16 -2.58 -9.95
C ALA A 184 14.42 -2.13 -11.21
N ALA A 185 14.06 -0.86 -11.31
CA ALA A 185 13.43 -0.29 -12.49
C ALA A 185 14.33 -0.43 -13.74
N GLY A 186 15.62 -0.11 -13.61
CA GLY A 186 16.59 -0.26 -14.68
C GLY A 186 16.80 -1.71 -15.14
N LEU A 187 16.59 -2.69 -14.25
CA LEU A 187 16.73 -4.11 -14.57
C LEU A 187 15.52 -4.66 -15.35
N PHE A 188 14.30 -4.25 -14.99
CA PHE A 188 13.09 -4.78 -15.64
C PHE A 188 12.53 -3.89 -16.76
N VAL A 189 13.12 -2.72 -17.02
CA VAL A 189 12.62 -1.84 -18.07
C VAL A 189 12.86 -2.44 -19.46
N GLU A 190 11.90 -2.26 -20.35
CA GLU A 190 12.08 -2.42 -21.79
C GLU A 190 12.29 -1.03 -22.40
N PRO A 191 13.49 -0.71 -22.95
CA PRO A 191 13.82 0.65 -23.35
C PRO A 191 13.14 1.11 -24.64
N ASN A 192 12.62 0.17 -25.43
CA ASN A 192 11.99 0.50 -26.70
C ASN A 192 10.56 1.01 -26.48
N PRO A 193 10.06 1.91 -27.34
CA PRO A 193 8.65 2.30 -27.34
C PRO A 193 7.74 1.06 -27.42
N GLY A 194 6.71 1.02 -26.61
CA GLY A 194 5.79 -0.10 -26.53
C GLY A 194 4.47 0.26 -25.87
N PRO A 195 3.62 -0.72 -25.58
CA PRO A 195 2.30 -0.51 -25.02
C PRO A 195 2.30 0.05 -23.58
N VAL A 196 3.40 -0.05 -22.85
CA VAL A 196 3.50 0.57 -21.52
C VAL A 196 3.66 2.07 -21.67
N LEU A 197 2.64 2.83 -21.27
CA LEU A 197 2.54 4.28 -21.46
C LEU A 197 3.20 5.06 -20.32
N ALA A 198 3.05 4.59 -19.10
CA ALA A 198 3.60 5.26 -17.93
C ALA A 198 3.67 4.32 -16.71
N ASN A 199 4.62 4.62 -15.82
CA ASN A 199 4.60 4.17 -14.44
C ASN A 199 3.79 5.19 -13.63
N THR A 200 2.73 4.74 -12.97
CA THR A 200 1.77 5.62 -12.26
C THR A 200 1.92 5.57 -10.75
N GLY A 201 2.72 4.67 -10.22
CA GLY A 201 2.94 4.61 -8.79
C GLY A 201 3.48 3.30 -8.26
N LEU A 202 3.70 3.31 -6.95
CA LEU A 202 4.11 2.18 -6.14
C LEU A 202 3.16 2.01 -4.96
N ASN A 203 2.81 0.76 -4.64
CA ASN A 203 2.02 0.42 -3.46
C ASN A 203 2.78 -0.55 -2.56
N GLY A 204 2.56 -0.46 -1.26
CA GLY A 204 3.00 -1.46 -0.29
C GLY A 204 4.51 -1.70 -0.26
N LEU A 205 5.32 -0.67 -0.56
CA LEU A 205 6.77 -0.77 -0.51
C LEU A 205 7.26 -1.10 0.89
N SER A 206 8.09 -2.12 0.98
CA SER A 206 8.76 -2.51 2.20
C SER A 206 10.20 -2.96 1.90
N PHE A 207 11.14 -2.50 2.70
CA PHE A 207 12.54 -2.95 2.71
C PHE A 207 12.71 -3.93 3.87
N GLN A 208 13.13 -5.17 3.59
CA GLN A 208 13.25 -6.21 4.61
C GLN A 208 14.67 -6.41 5.09
N LYS A 209 15.65 -6.21 4.22
CA LYS A 209 17.08 -6.36 4.55
C LYS A 209 17.91 -5.22 3.97
N PRO A 210 18.94 -4.77 4.68
CA PRO A 210 19.92 -3.85 4.11
C PRO A 210 20.70 -4.52 2.97
N VAL A 211 21.12 -3.73 2.01
CA VAL A 211 22.01 -4.14 0.91
C VAL A 211 23.33 -3.41 1.07
N SER A 212 24.41 -4.13 1.20
CA SER A 212 25.75 -3.62 1.40
C SER A 212 26.48 -3.39 0.06
N PRO A 213 27.51 -2.53 0.03
CA PRO A 213 28.41 -2.45 -1.13
C PRO A 213 29.00 -3.83 -1.46
N GLY A 214 28.91 -4.23 -2.72
CA GLY A 214 29.33 -5.55 -3.20
C GLY A 214 28.21 -6.58 -3.31
N ASP A 215 27.07 -6.37 -2.66
CA ASP A 215 25.90 -7.22 -2.85
C ASP A 215 25.36 -7.09 -4.28
N SER A 216 24.66 -8.09 -4.75
CA SER A 216 23.98 -8.07 -6.05
C SER A 216 22.47 -8.07 -5.90
N LEU A 217 21.79 -7.39 -6.82
CA LEU A 217 20.34 -7.27 -6.87
C LEU A 217 19.78 -8.10 -8.03
N LYS A 218 18.90 -9.03 -7.72
CA LYS A 218 18.06 -9.77 -8.68
C LYS A 218 16.62 -9.35 -8.47
N VAL A 219 15.84 -9.26 -9.54
CA VAL A 219 14.44 -8.81 -9.46
C VAL A 219 13.53 -9.80 -10.17
N ARG A 220 12.42 -10.11 -9.51
CA ARG A 220 11.28 -10.81 -10.07
C ARG A 220 10.12 -9.82 -10.23
N LEU A 221 9.56 -9.74 -11.43
CA LEU A 221 8.40 -8.92 -11.76
C LEU A 221 7.29 -9.85 -12.28
N THR A 222 6.16 -9.89 -11.60
CA THR A 222 5.01 -10.75 -11.92
C THR A 222 3.74 -9.94 -12.13
N ALA A 223 3.04 -10.12 -13.24
CA ALA A 223 1.74 -9.50 -13.52
C ALA A 223 0.69 -10.02 -12.51
N ARG A 224 0.37 -9.21 -11.52
CA ARG A 224 -0.51 -9.61 -10.41
C ARG A 224 -1.98 -9.38 -10.70
N ARG A 225 -2.31 -8.22 -11.25
CA ARG A 225 -3.69 -7.81 -11.48
C ARG A 225 -3.79 -6.89 -12.68
N LYS A 226 -4.89 -7.03 -13.42
CA LYS A 226 -5.26 -6.15 -14.53
C LYS A 226 -6.57 -5.47 -14.20
N THR A 227 -6.68 -4.17 -14.48
CA THR A 227 -7.90 -3.39 -14.27
C THR A 227 -8.12 -2.48 -15.46
N GLN A 228 -9.24 -2.64 -16.17
CA GLN A 228 -9.63 -1.70 -17.22
C GLN A 228 -9.85 -0.32 -16.62
N ARG A 229 -9.35 0.74 -17.26
CA ARG A 229 -9.47 2.11 -16.79
C ARG A 229 -10.29 2.97 -17.73
N THR A 230 -9.95 2.97 -19.01
CA THR A 230 -10.64 3.68 -20.08
C THR A 230 -10.81 2.76 -21.28
N ASP A 231 -11.27 3.30 -22.41
CA ASP A 231 -11.33 2.56 -23.68
C ASP A 231 -9.94 2.45 -24.37
N ASP A 232 -8.97 3.30 -23.95
CA ASP A 232 -7.64 3.34 -24.58
C ASP A 232 -6.59 2.55 -23.80
N TYR A 233 -6.73 2.42 -22.46
CA TYR A 233 -5.73 1.76 -21.61
C TYR A 233 -6.31 1.08 -20.37
N GLY A 234 -5.55 0.14 -19.84
CA GLY A 234 -5.77 -0.46 -18.53
C GLY A 234 -4.58 -0.27 -17.59
N GLU A 235 -4.80 -0.51 -16.31
CA GLU A 235 -3.76 -0.58 -15.29
C GLU A 235 -3.32 -2.02 -15.10
N VAL A 236 -2.02 -2.27 -15.17
CA VAL A 236 -1.41 -3.53 -14.73
C VAL A 236 -0.66 -3.29 -13.44
N ARG A 237 -0.97 -4.09 -12.42
CA ARG A 237 -0.22 -4.14 -11.17
C ARG A 237 0.75 -5.30 -11.21
N TRP A 238 1.99 -4.98 -10.99
CA TRP A 238 3.09 -5.93 -10.98
C TRP A 238 3.55 -6.16 -9.55
N HIS A 239 3.60 -7.41 -9.13
CA HIS A 239 4.28 -7.78 -7.89
C HIS A 239 5.78 -7.82 -8.15
N VAL A 240 6.52 -6.96 -7.49
CA VAL A 240 7.97 -6.84 -7.61
C VAL A 240 8.62 -7.33 -6.34
N THR A 241 9.56 -8.25 -6.47
CA THR A 241 10.39 -8.72 -5.36
C THR A 241 11.85 -8.62 -5.77
N ALA A 242 12.63 -7.94 -4.94
CA ALA A 242 14.07 -7.84 -5.11
C ALA A 242 14.78 -8.78 -4.13
N TYR A 243 15.84 -9.46 -4.60
CA TYR A 243 16.63 -10.43 -3.85
C TYR A 243 18.11 -10.09 -3.92
N ASN A 244 18.86 -10.42 -2.88
CA ASN A 244 20.32 -10.38 -2.90
C ASN A 244 20.91 -11.65 -3.56
N GLN A 245 22.25 -11.80 -3.52
CA GLN A 245 22.98 -12.96 -4.04
C GLN A 245 22.59 -14.29 -3.37
N ASP A 246 22.15 -14.24 -2.11
CA ASP A 246 21.82 -15.40 -1.28
C ASP A 246 20.32 -15.76 -1.39
N ASP A 247 19.61 -15.21 -2.37
CA ASP A 247 18.17 -15.34 -2.59
C ASP A 247 17.31 -14.85 -1.41
N GLU A 248 17.85 -13.97 -0.58
CA GLU A 248 17.11 -13.33 0.48
C GLU A 248 16.35 -12.11 -0.05
N GLN A 249 15.09 -12.00 0.31
CA GLN A 249 14.24 -10.88 -0.08
C GLN A 249 14.70 -9.60 0.60
N VAL A 250 15.09 -8.59 -0.19
CA VAL A 250 15.54 -7.29 0.28
C VAL A 250 14.48 -6.20 0.15
N ALA A 251 13.61 -6.31 -0.84
CA ALA A 251 12.48 -5.40 -1.02
C ALA A 251 11.29 -6.09 -1.69
N GLU A 252 10.10 -5.59 -1.42
CA GLU A 252 8.84 -6.02 -2.06
C GLU A 252 7.91 -4.82 -2.24
N TYR A 253 7.23 -4.74 -3.39
CA TYR A 253 6.24 -3.71 -3.68
C TYR A 253 5.33 -4.08 -4.85
N GLU A 254 4.27 -3.32 -5.08
CA GLU A 254 3.52 -3.35 -6.33
C GLU A 254 3.91 -2.14 -7.19
N LEU A 255 4.32 -2.38 -8.41
CA LEU A 255 4.47 -1.36 -9.46
C LEU A 255 3.13 -1.23 -10.20
N LEU A 256 2.71 -0.01 -10.48
CA LEU A 256 1.50 0.28 -11.24
C LEU A 256 1.88 0.90 -12.59
N THR A 257 1.42 0.30 -13.68
CA THR A 257 1.66 0.82 -15.04
C THR A 257 0.36 1.02 -15.79
N MET A 258 0.31 2.08 -16.59
CA MET A 258 -0.70 2.24 -17.65
C MET A 258 -0.22 1.46 -18.87
N VAL A 259 -1.09 0.63 -19.43
CA VAL A 259 -0.78 -0.19 -20.59
C VAL A 259 -1.88 -0.04 -21.65
N SER A 260 -1.49 0.31 -22.88
CA SER A 260 -2.41 0.47 -24.01
C SER A 260 -3.03 -0.87 -24.42
N TYR A 261 -4.23 -0.80 -25.00
CA TYR A 261 -4.86 -1.93 -25.71
C TYR A 261 -4.26 -2.15 -27.09
N GLU A 262 -3.60 -1.15 -27.66
CA GLU A 262 -2.96 -1.15 -28.98
C GLU A 262 -1.44 -1.05 -28.86
N ARG A 263 -0.73 -1.44 -29.90
CA ARG A 263 0.74 -1.36 -30.00
C ARG A 263 1.19 -0.01 -30.55
#